data_5a77048291940f6715677d45d37e2495
#
_entry.id   5a77048291940f6715677d45d37e2495
#
_cell.length_a   1.000
_cell.length_b   1.000
_cell.length_c   1.000
_cell.angle_alpha   90.00
_cell.angle_beta   90.00
_cell.angle_gamma   90.00
#
_symmetry.space_group_name_H-M   'P 1'
#
loop_
_entity.id
_entity.type
_entity.pdbx_description
1 polymer ?
#
loop_
_entity_poly.entity_id
_entity_poly.type
_entity_poly.pdbx_seq_one_letter_code
_entity_poly.pdbx_strand_id
1 'polypeptide(L)'
;MKRYSIYALSALLLAGACVKTIEPDFNVPFSDIEAEAVGGDVKVKLDSPEAWVAKTQNPWITVSPANGKGSAECTVSIDSALAFTPREGLVRFELLGSGERKDIKVTQKGFEYQIVAKEEKVELANYAPLEERWFDIEVAANLPFKVTVPEADRNWLSYEMPELVLDRGARPRTVKIRFTWGLNFNQEPRATKIALEPVDVQTGVTGTKSIDVDQAAADEIEIGVKGDSLALIAINQALECWASYDTAERMEHWDGVTVWKSGPDKGRVRSASFRLFSTKEGIPFQVKYLTAAEELTFFGNSNTFLKDLDPGEHICELTRLKRLTISAYGLVTLPESFTKLKNLEFLDLSSNNFEKLPDVLDPKIFTKLHSLILNANQRHVIYDLYNSIEKKPGGFINEPDVDDAGNLSFPKRFLKWDKLDTLVLSVNYLQGTIPDLEDDPDFQKWTAEEVNACDTLPQKLIGLPKVLPNTKLLTMNLNRMSGELPDWLLYHPCLDLWVPDALVFPQEGKDKKGNNCGFTNAPANLDYYYKEYVNKKYNPNNKNN
;
A
#
# COMPACT_ATOMS: atom_id res chain seq x y z
N MET A 1 41.26 64.95 -27.08
CA MET A 1 42.24 66.08 -27.32
C MET A 1 43.63 65.47 -27.41
N LYS A 2 44.29 65.81 -28.57
CA LYS A 2 45.76 65.92 -28.82
C LYS A 2 46.61 64.63 -28.48
N ARG A 3 47.05 63.84 -29.45
CA ARG A 3 48.20 64.00 -30.36
C ARG A 3 49.54 64.29 -29.59
N TYR A 4 50.50 63.36 -29.73
CA TYR A 4 51.72 63.62 -30.52
C TYR A 4 52.48 62.30 -30.77
N SER A 5 52.82 62.10 -32.04
CA SER A 5 53.83 61.21 -32.58
C SER A 5 55.23 61.74 -32.33
N ILE A 6 56.21 60.89 -32.11
CA ILE A 6 57.61 61.17 -32.48
C ILE A 6 58.21 59.89 -33.09
N TYR A 7 58.63 60.05 -34.33
CA TYR A 7 59.50 59.15 -35.07
C TYR A 7 60.95 59.31 -34.59
N ALA A 8 61.61 58.16 -34.40
CA ALA A 8 63.06 58.13 -34.44
C ALA A 8 63.53 56.90 -35.24
N LEU A 9 64.03 57.22 -36.36
CA LEU A 9 64.73 56.35 -37.30
C LEU A 9 66.18 56.18 -36.81
N SER A 10 66.71 54.95 -36.68
CA SER A 10 68.14 54.63 -36.56
C SER A 10 68.48 53.28 -37.10
N ALA A 11 69.22 53.39 -38.12
CA ALA A 11 69.97 52.54 -38.96
C ALA A 11 70.49 51.17 -38.47
N LEU A 12 70.46 50.29 -39.46
CA LEU A 12 71.17 49.02 -39.66
C LEU A 12 72.52 48.84 -38.96
N LEU A 13 72.67 47.67 -38.34
CA LEU A 13 73.91 46.91 -38.40
C LEU A 13 73.55 45.42 -38.54
N LEU A 14 73.74 44.93 -39.78
CA LEU A 14 73.78 43.52 -40.12
C LEU A 14 75.04 42.88 -39.48
N ALA A 15 74.87 42.20 -38.32
CA ALA A 15 75.83 41.19 -37.89
C ALA A 15 75.21 39.83 -38.18
N GLY A 16 75.61 39.20 -39.23
CA GLY A 16 75.31 37.80 -39.48
C GLY A 16 75.94 36.92 -38.46
N ALA A 17 75.20 36.64 -37.35
CA ALA A 17 75.50 35.55 -36.49
C ALA A 17 74.83 34.32 -37.10
N CYS A 18 75.63 33.43 -37.70
CA CYS A 18 75.21 32.04 -37.88
C CYS A 18 74.90 31.46 -36.53
N VAL A 19 73.63 31.56 -36.16
CA VAL A 19 73.10 30.73 -35.06
C VAL A 19 73.11 29.32 -35.66
N LYS A 20 74.10 28.52 -35.28
CA LYS A 20 73.98 27.06 -35.44
C LYS A 20 72.73 26.68 -34.69
N THR A 21 71.65 26.44 -35.42
CA THR A 21 70.47 25.71 -34.90
C THR A 21 71.01 24.38 -34.48
N ILE A 22 71.14 24.17 -33.18
CA ILE A 22 71.38 22.87 -32.60
C ILE A 22 70.15 22.07 -32.97
N GLU A 23 70.29 21.17 -33.93
CA GLU A 23 69.21 20.22 -34.25
C GLU A 23 69.00 19.39 -32.98
N PRO A 24 67.74 19.22 -32.53
CA PRO A 24 67.49 18.46 -31.34
C PRO A 24 67.86 16.99 -31.58
N ASP A 25 68.51 16.36 -30.62
CA ASP A 25 68.78 14.91 -30.64
C ASP A 25 67.41 14.16 -30.68
N PHE A 26 67.43 12.99 -31.35
CA PHE A 26 66.25 12.14 -31.36
C PHE A 26 65.93 11.62 -29.94
N ASN A 27 64.87 12.16 -29.34
CA ASN A 27 64.51 11.83 -27.98
C ASN A 27 62.98 11.66 -27.83
N VAL A 28 62.57 10.60 -27.16
CA VAL A 28 61.23 10.32 -26.71
C VAL A 28 61.34 10.05 -25.21
N PRO A 29 60.89 10.96 -24.35
CA PRO A 29 61.11 10.88 -22.89
C PRO A 29 60.32 9.77 -22.18
N PHE A 30 59.48 9.04 -22.91
CA PHE A 30 58.73 7.91 -22.35
C PHE A 30 59.34 6.58 -22.82
N SER A 31 59.55 5.66 -21.87
CA SER A 31 59.88 4.25 -22.18
C SER A 31 58.65 3.36 -22.08
N ASP A 32 57.73 3.69 -21.13
CA ASP A 32 56.56 2.90 -20.79
C ASP A 32 55.33 3.78 -20.58
N ILE A 33 54.21 3.28 -21.01
CA ILE A 33 52.89 3.82 -20.73
C ILE A 33 52.05 2.76 -20.01
N GLU A 34 51.61 3.06 -18.79
CA GLU A 34 50.64 2.25 -18.09
C GLU A 34 49.25 2.85 -18.28
N ALA A 35 48.29 2.05 -18.75
CA ALA A 35 46.92 2.47 -18.99
C ALA A 35 45.93 1.62 -18.15
N GLU A 36 44.90 2.29 -17.64
CA GLU A 36 43.79 1.63 -17.02
C GLU A 36 42.90 0.91 -18.06
N ALA A 37 42.03 0.01 -17.61
CA ALA A 37 41.17 -0.78 -18.50
C ALA A 37 40.26 0.07 -19.39
N VAL A 38 39.85 1.24 -18.95
CA VAL A 38 39.01 2.18 -19.74
C VAL A 38 39.74 2.78 -20.94
N GLY A 39 41.09 2.69 -20.97
CA GLY A 39 41.94 3.35 -21.99
C GLY A 39 42.04 4.86 -21.74
N GLY A 40 42.38 5.58 -22.79
CA GLY A 40 42.54 7.04 -22.73
C GLY A 40 43.65 7.55 -23.63
N ASP A 41 43.92 8.85 -23.57
CA ASP A 41 44.89 9.55 -24.38
C ASP A 41 46.09 9.95 -23.54
N VAL A 42 47.30 9.63 -24.03
CA VAL A 42 48.57 10.03 -23.42
C VAL A 42 49.32 10.91 -24.39
N LYS A 43 49.76 12.07 -23.95
CA LYS A 43 50.57 12.98 -24.75
C LYS A 43 52.04 12.62 -24.62
N VAL A 44 52.68 12.39 -25.77
CA VAL A 44 54.09 12.02 -25.89
C VAL A 44 54.81 13.12 -26.68
N LYS A 45 55.77 13.76 -26.09
CA LYS A 45 56.66 14.71 -26.78
C LYS A 45 57.75 13.94 -27.47
N LEU A 46 58.02 14.36 -28.70
CA LEU A 46 59.07 13.82 -29.52
C LEU A 46 59.99 14.97 -29.98
N ASP A 47 61.28 14.86 -29.69
CA ASP A 47 62.29 15.72 -30.31
C ASP A 47 62.99 14.96 -31.43
N SER A 48 63.03 15.59 -32.61
CA SER A 48 63.57 14.92 -33.78
C SER A 48 64.34 15.90 -34.69
N PRO A 49 65.52 15.49 -35.16
CA PRO A 49 66.30 16.29 -36.12
C PRO A 49 65.79 16.17 -37.58
N GLU A 50 65.04 15.14 -37.89
CA GLU A 50 64.57 14.83 -39.20
C GLU A 50 63.12 14.39 -39.28
N ALA A 51 62.70 13.93 -40.49
CA ALA A 51 61.35 13.37 -40.66
C ALA A 51 61.24 12.02 -39.95
N TRP A 52 60.07 11.79 -39.30
CA TRP A 52 59.81 10.60 -38.51
C TRP A 52 58.44 10.00 -38.78
N VAL A 53 58.25 8.76 -38.41
CA VAL A 53 56.98 8.03 -38.45
C VAL A 53 56.78 7.28 -37.13
N ALA A 54 55.55 7.30 -36.64
CA ALA A 54 55.12 6.47 -35.52
C ALA A 54 54.36 5.26 -36.05
N LYS A 55 54.69 4.08 -35.56
CA LYS A 55 54.10 2.78 -35.98
C LYS A 55 53.68 1.97 -34.78
N THR A 56 52.55 1.31 -34.90
CA THR A 56 52.11 0.28 -33.96
C THR A 56 51.52 -0.90 -34.73
N GLN A 57 51.68 -2.11 -34.21
CA GLN A 57 51.05 -3.32 -34.73
C GLN A 57 49.79 -3.70 -33.95
N ASN A 58 49.50 -2.94 -32.88
CA ASN A 58 48.41 -3.21 -31.98
C ASN A 58 47.19 -2.38 -32.37
N PRO A 59 46.10 -2.98 -32.88
CA PRO A 59 44.94 -2.26 -33.41
C PRO A 59 44.19 -1.42 -32.36
N TRP A 60 44.43 -1.66 -31.07
CA TRP A 60 43.88 -0.94 -29.94
C TRP A 60 44.70 0.28 -29.50
N ILE A 61 45.81 0.59 -30.24
CA ILE A 61 46.64 1.77 -30.01
C ILE A 61 46.66 2.57 -31.31
N THR A 62 46.43 3.85 -31.22
CA THR A 62 46.56 4.79 -32.32
C THR A 62 47.48 5.94 -31.93
N VAL A 63 48.18 6.52 -32.88
CA VAL A 63 49.06 7.65 -32.64
C VAL A 63 48.71 8.79 -33.61
N SER A 64 48.53 9.99 -33.10
CA SER A 64 48.19 11.16 -33.91
C SER A 64 48.96 12.41 -33.43
N PRO A 65 49.71 13.06 -34.33
CA PRO A 65 50.03 12.67 -35.71
C PRO A 65 50.93 11.44 -35.76
N ALA A 66 50.74 10.58 -36.80
CA ALA A 66 51.51 9.36 -37.00
C ALA A 66 52.81 9.59 -37.79
N ASN A 67 53.07 10.80 -38.27
CA ASN A 67 54.30 11.21 -38.96
C ASN A 67 54.47 12.73 -38.85
N GLY A 68 55.70 13.17 -39.05
CA GLY A 68 56.02 14.59 -39.02
C GLY A 68 57.46 14.88 -39.38
N LYS A 69 57.87 16.14 -39.24
CA LYS A 69 59.24 16.60 -39.38
C LYS A 69 59.59 17.56 -38.26
N GLY A 70 60.70 17.30 -37.56
CA GLY A 70 61.09 18.07 -36.37
C GLY A 70 60.34 17.64 -35.12
N SER A 71 60.51 18.36 -34.05
CA SER A 71 59.87 18.08 -32.75
C SER A 71 58.35 18.23 -32.81
N ALA A 72 57.63 17.34 -32.15
CA ALA A 72 56.19 17.30 -32.13
C ALA A 72 55.62 16.79 -30.78
N GLU A 73 54.36 17.01 -30.53
CA GLU A 73 53.60 16.35 -29.49
C GLU A 73 52.59 15.39 -30.15
N CYS A 74 52.73 14.11 -29.89
CA CYS A 74 51.83 13.07 -30.38
C CYS A 74 50.85 12.66 -29.27
N THR A 75 49.62 12.37 -29.62
CA THR A 75 48.66 11.73 -28.77
C THR A 75 48.64 10.22 -29.04
N VAL A 76 48.96 9.42 -28.05
CA VAL A 76 48.82 7.96 -28.07
C VAL A 76 47.45 7.67 -27.46
N SER A 77 46.50 7.26 -28.30
CA SER A 77 45.15 6.89 -27.89
C SER A 77 45.07 5.38 -27.69
N ILE A 78 44.58 4.96 -26.56
CA ILE A 78 44.48 3.56 -26.13
C ILE A 78 43.01 3.23 -25.97
N ASP A 79 42.51 2.26 -26.74
CA ASP A 79 41.13 1.79 -26.68
C ASP A 79 40.88 1.04 -25.36
N SER A 80 39.61 1.00 -24.92
CA SER A 80 39.22 0.23 -23.74
C SER A 80 39.53 -1.26 -23.90
N ALA A 81 39.90 -1.89 -22.77
CA ALA A 81 40.20 -3.31 -22.73
C ALA A 81 38.95 -4.15 -23.04
N LEU A 82 39.10 -5.23 -23.77
CA LEU A 82 38.05 -6.20 -24.11
C LEU A 82 38.17 -7.51 -23.35
N ALA A 83 39.16 -7.63 -22.46
CA ALA A 83 39.45 -8.85 -21.71
C ALA A 83 39.81 -8.53 -20.24
N PHE A 84 39.68 -9.54 -19.38
CA PHE A 84 40.05 -9.45 -17.96
C PHE A 84 41.57 -9.52 -17.75
N THR A 85 42.31 -10.05 -18.75
CA THR A 85 43.76 -10.15 -18.68
C THR A 85 44.43 -8.87 -19.18
N PRO A 86 45.50 -8.39 -18.54
CA PRO A 86 46.30 -7.30 -19.06
C PRO A 86 46.83 -7.62 -20.44
N ARG A 87 47.01 -6.58 -21.23
CA ARG A 87 47.61 -6.68 -22.58
C ARG A 87 48.76 -5.71 -22.77
N GLU A 88 49.71 -6.10 -23.62
CA GLU A 88 50.88 -5.30 -23.93
C GLU A 88 50.89 -4.93 -25.40
N GLY A 89 51.38 -3.75 -25.68
CA GLY A 89 51.56 -3.22 -27.03
C GLY A 89 52.82 -2.40 -27.15
N LEU A 90 53.17 -2.04 -28.37
CA LEU A 90 54.36 -1.27 -28.70
C LEU A 90 54.01 -0.12 -29.61
N VAL A 91 54.53 1.06 -29.30
CA VAL A 91 54.57 2.21 -30.18
C VAL A 91 56.03 2.46 -30.56
N ARG A 92 56.34 2.44 -31.82
CA ARG A 92 57.67 2.68 -32.34
C ARG A 92 57.72 4.00 -33.08
N PHE A 93 58.62 4.88 -32.68
CA PHE A 93 59.03 6.07 -33.44
C PHE A 93 60.27 5.76 -34.20
N GLU A 94 60.31 6.03 -35.50
CA GLU A 94 61.41 5.73 -36.38
C GLU A 94 61.75 6.96 -37.24
N LEU A 95 63.04 7.33 -37.25
CA LEU A 95 63.57 8.37 -38.14
C LEU A 95 63.67 7.86 -39.58
N LEU A 96 63.17 8.63 -40.53
CA LEU A 96 63.15 8.18 -41.95
C LEU A 96 64.47 8.27 -42.65
N GLY A 97 65.42 9.10 -42.23
CA GLY A 97 66.74 9.26 -42.79
C GLY A 97 67.77 8.27 -42.18
N SER A 98 67.91 8.32 -40.87
CA SER A 98 68.90 7.51 -40.15
C SER A 98 68.39 6.09 -39.81
N GLY A 99 67.07 5.88 -39.75
CA GLY A 99 66.52 4.62 -39.36
C GLY A 99 66.60 4.36 -37.81
N GLU A 100 67.00 5.38 -37.05
CA GLU A 100 67.04 5.27 -35.59
C GLU A 100 65.64 5.08 -35.00
N ARG A 101 65.52 4.28 -33.93
CA ARG A 101 64.25 3.86 -33.37
C ARG A 101 64.16 4.10 -31.88
N LYS A 102 62.99 4.54 -31.41
CA LYS A 102 62.63 4.58 -30.00
C LYS A 102 61.30 3.86 -29.83
N ASP A 103 61.26 2.94 -28.91
CA ASP A 103 60.09 2.12 -28.60
C ASP A 103 59.49 2.55 -27.26
N ILE A 104 58.18 2.65 -27.22
CA ILE A 104 57.39 2.84 -25.99
C ILE A 104 56.57 1.57 -25.79
N LYS A 105 56.78 0.90 -24.67
CA LYS A 105 55.93 -0.20 -24.24
C LYS A 105 54.63 0.36 -23.67
N VAL A 106 53.48 -0.16 -24.11
CA VAL A 106 52.16 0.18 -23.56
C VAL A 106 51.63 -1.05 -22.85
N THR A 107 51.42 -0.94 -21.54
CA THR A 107 50.79 -1.97 -20.74
C THR A 107 49.41 -1.49 -20.31
N GLN A 108 48.37 -2.25 -20.65
CA GLN A 108 46.99 -1.93 -20.25
C GLN A 108 46.45 -3.00 -19.33
N LYS A 109 45.82 -2.58 -18.23
CA LYS A 109 45.14 -3.48 -17.28
C LYS A 109 43.91 -4.12 -17.94
N GLY A 110 43.58 -5.35 -17.55
CA GLY A 110 42.30 -5.96 -17.84
C GLY A 110 41.18 -5.27 -17.09
N PHE A 111 39.94 -5.39 -17.56
CA PHE A 111 38.80 -4.82 -16.87
C PHE A 111 38.26 -5.79 -15.80
N GLU A 112 37.63 -5.24 -14.80
CA GLU A 112 36.88 -5.98 -13.79
C GLU A 112 35.41 -5.61 -13.87
N TYR A 113 34.52 -6.58 -13.62
CA TYR A 113 33.12 -6.25 -13.44
C TYR A 113 32.94 -5.52 -12.10
N GLN A 114 32.17 -4.44 -12.16
CA GLN A 114 31.88 -3.64 -10.98
C GLN A 114 30.46 -3.11 -10.96
N ILE A 115 29.89 -3.02 -9.76
CA ILE A 115 28.69 -2.32 -9.43
C ILE A 115 29.03 -1.44 -8.23
N VAL A 116 29.13 -0.14 -8.41
CA VAL A 116 29.57 0.79 -7.37
C VAL A 116 28.49 1.84 -7.18
N ALA A 117 27.88 1.85 -6.01
CA ALA A 117 27.00 2.94 -5.62
C ALA A 117 27.86 4.10 -5.08
N LYS A 118 27.41 5.31 -5.32
CA LYS A 118 28.05 6.53 -4.82
C LYS A 118 27.80 6.68 -3.32
N GLU A 119 26.60 6.30 -2.88
CA GLU A 119 26.19 6.31 -1.48
C GLU A 119 26.13 4.86 -0.97
N GLU A 120 26.67 4.61 0.22
CA GLU A 120 26.57 3.32 0.91
C GLU A 120 25.49 3.35 1.99
N LYS A 121 25.03 4.53 2.38
CA LYS A 121 24.01 4.75 3.39
C LYS A 121 23.13 5.94 3.03
N VAL A 122 21.82 5.79 3.30
CA VAL A 122 20.80 6.83 3.17
C VAL A 122 20.09 6.98 4.51
N GLU A 123 19.98 8.19 5.01
CA GLU A 123 19.24 8.52 6.23
C GLU A 123 18.00 9.34 5.86
N LEU A 124 16.83 8.86 6.28
CA LEU A 124 15.53 9.46 6.00
C LEU A 124 14.91 10.01 7.28
N ALA A 125 14.25 11.15 7.16
CA ALA A 125 13.39 11.65 8.21
C ALA A 125 12.16 10.74 8.38
N ASN A 126 11.53 10.79 9.55
CA ASN A 126 10.25 10.10 9.75
C ASN A 126 9.10 10.72 8.94
N TYR A 127 9.15 12.03 8.68
CA TYR A 127 8.13 12.80 7.96
C TYR A 127 8.78 13.77 6.97
N ALA A 128 8.16 13.88 5.79
CA ALA A 128 8.38 14.95 4.82
C ALA A 128 7.09 15.17 4.00
N PRO A 129 6.89 16.35 3.36
CA PRO A 129 5.84 16.55 2.36
C PRO A 129 5.95 15.52 1.22
N LEU A 130 4.83 15.21 0.56
CA LEU A 130 4.78 14.15 -0.46
C LEU A 130 5.80 14.36 -1.59
N GLU A 131 5.96 15.60 -2.04
CA GLU A 131 6.89 16.01 -3.09
C GLU A 131 8.36 15.86 -2.72
N GLU A 132 8.69 15.70 -1.43
CA GLU A 132 10.06 15.54 -0.91
C GLU A 132 10.38 14.08 -0.53
N ARG A 133 9.41 13.15 -0.64
CA ARG A 133 9.58 11.75 -0.21
C ARG A 133 10.26 10.89 -1.26
N TRP A 134 11.39 11.35 -1.76
CA TRP A 134 12.19 10.59 -2.70
C TRP A 134 13.68 10.86 -2.49
N PHE A 135 14.50 9.95 -2.97
CA PHE A 135 15.94 10.13 -3.10
C PHE A 135 16.42 9.36 -4.33
N ASP A 136 17.55 9.78 -4.85
CA ASP A 136 18.16 9.13 -5.99
C ASP A 136 19.46 8.44 -5.56
N ILE A 137 19.67 7.23 -6.05
CA ILE A 137 20.94 6.50 -5.92
C ILE A 137 21.63 6.50 -7.27
N GLU A 138 22.91 6.91 -7.30
CA GLU A 138 23.76 6.84 -8.48
C GLU A 138 24.63 5.59 -8.41
N VAL A 139 24.48 4.68 -9.38
CA VAL A 139 25.22 3.43 -9.46
C VAL A 139 26.04 3.40 -10.73
N ALA A 140 27.37 3.32 -10.62
CA ALA A 140 28.27 3.10 -11.73
C ALA A 140 28.47 1.59 -11.94
N ALA A 141 28.04 1.07 -13.09
CA ALA A 141 28.14 -0.35 -13.41
C ALA A 141 28.60 -0.58 -14.84
N ASN A 142 29.34 -1.66 -15.07
CA ASN A 142 29.78 -2.13 -16.40
C ASN A 142 29.22 -3.50 -16.77
N LEU A 143 28.15 -3.92 -16.10
CA LEU A 143 27.35 -5.10 -16.40
C LEU A 143 25.90 -4.86 -15.99
N PRO A 144 24.93 -5.62 -16.57
CA PRO A 144 23.54 -5.57 -16.13
C PRO A 144 23.40 -5.99 -14.67
N PHE A 145 22.64 -5.21 -13.88
CA PHE A 145 22.37 -5.50 -12.49
C PHE A 145 20.89 -5.30 -12.18
N LYS A 146 20.43 -5.92 -11.10
CA LYS A 146 19.10 -5.74 -10.53
C LYS A 146 19.21 -5.10 -9.15
N VAL A 147 18.16 -4.40 -8.80
CA VAL A 147 17.95 -3.81 -7.48
C VAL A 147 16.92 -4.64 -6.76
N THR A 148 17.15 -4.93 -5.49
CA THR A 148 16.20 -5.69 -4.67
C THR A 148 15.99 -4.99 -3.34
N VAL A 149 14.72 -4.71 -3.01
CA VAL A 149 14.27 -4.29 -1.69
C VAL A 149 13.55 -5.49 -1.07
N PRO A 150 13.81 -5.84 0.20
CA PRO A 150 13.11 -6.92 0.89
C PRO A 150 11.59 -6.77 0.78
N GLU A 151 10.87 -7.87 0.62
CA GLU A 151 9.42 -7.84 0.40
C GLU A 151 8.66 -7.17 1.56
N ALA A 152 9.11 -7.39 2.79
CA ALA A 152 8.53 -6.79 3.99
C ALA A 152 8.63 -5.25 4.01
N ASP A 153 9.60 -4.67 3.29
CA ASP A 153 9.88 -3.23 3.32
C ASP A 153 9.31 -2.48 2.09
N ARG A 154 8.78 -3.22 1.10
CA ARG A 154 8.21 -2.62 -0.12
C ARG A 154 6.95 -1.80 0.13
N ASN A 155 6.33 -1.95 1.28
CA ASN A 155 5.20 -1.13 1.70
C ASN A 155 5.59 0.32 2.04
N TRP A 156 6.87 0.57 2.34
CA TRP A 156 7.35 1.90 2.66
C TRP A 156 8.53 2.39 1.81
N LEU A 157 9.22 1.50 1.11
CA LEU A 157 10.32 1.84 0.20
C LEU A 157 10.09 1.19 -1.16
N SER A 158 9.85 2.00 -2.18
CA SER A 158 9.63 1.55 -3.56
C SER A 158 10.57 2.28 -4.51
N TYR A 159 10.78 1.72 -5.70
CA TYR A 159 11.63 2.31 -6.72
C TYR A 159 11.12 1.99 -8.12
N GLU A 160 11.50 2.83 -9.06
CA GLU A 160 11.31 2.60 -10.49
C GLU A 160 12.66 2.35 -11.13
N MET A 161 12.79 1.19 -11.74
CA MET A 161 14.00 0.84 -12.48
C MET A 161 13.94 1.54 -13.85
N PRO A 162 14.90 2.44 -14.20
CA PRO A 162 14.93 3.00 -15.54
C PRO A 162 15.23 1.90 -16.57
N GLU A 163 14.72 2.05 -17.79
CA GLU A 163 15.13 1.17 -18.89
C GLU A 163 16.63 1.32 -19.14
N LEU A 164 17.38 0.26 -18.88
CA LEU A 164 18.83 0.25 -18.98
C LEU A 164 19.28 -0.78 -19.99
N VAL A 165 19.94 -0.29 -21.02
CA VAL A 165 20.80 -1.11 -21.84
C VAL A 165 22.24 -0.92 -21.33
N LEU A 166 22.65 -1.77 -20.41
CA LEU A 166 24.04 -1.85 -19.95
C LEU A 166 24.74 -2.95 -20.74
N ASP A 167 25.66 -2.55 -21.60
CA ASP A 167 26.57 -3.46 -22.24
C ASP A 167 27.69 -3.84 -21.27
N ARG A 168 28.12 -5.11 -21.35
CA ARG A 168 29.30 -5.57 -20.59
C ARG A 168 30.55 -4.97 -21.25
N GLY A 169 31.44 -4.43 -20.42
CA GLY A 169 32.68 -3.86 -20.93
C GLY A 169 33.50 -3.13 -19.86
N ALA A 170 34.61 -2.55 -20.29
CA ALA A 170 35.54 -1.86 -19.41
C ALA A 170 35.05 -0.49 -18.91
N ARG A 171 34.05 0.10 -19.56
CA ARG A 171 33.57 1.44 -19.24
C ARG A 171 32.30 1.36 -18.39
N PRO A 172 32.36 1.71 -17.10
CA PRO A 172 31.15 1.84 -16.29
C PRO A 172 30.26 2.95 -16.83
N ARG A 173 28.95 2.73 -16.75
CA ARG A 173 27.93 3.75 -16.98
C ARG A 173 27.22 4.06 -15.67
N THR A 174 26.96 5.31 -15.42
CA THR A 174 26.22 5.73 -14.24
C THR A 174 24.72 5.66 -14.51
N VAL A 175 24.04 4.98 -13.62
CA VAL A 175 22.59 4.82 -13.60
C VAL A 175 22.06 5.56 -12.40
N LYS A 176 21.01 6.34 -12.60
CA LYS A 176 20.31 7.05 -11.55
C LYS A 176 18.98 6.36 -11.28
N ILE A 177 18.77 5.89 -10.07
CA ILE A 177 17.58 5.13 -9.67
C ILE A 177 16.86 5.95 -8.62
N ARG A 178 15.60 6.27 -8.87
CA ARG A 178 14.77 7.01 -7.93
C ARG A 178 14.02 6.07 -7.02
N PHE A 179 14.13 6.32 -5.73
CA PHE A 179 13.39 5.68 -4.66
C PHE A 179 12.36 6.65 -4.09
N THR A 180 11.19 6.13 -3.77
CA THR A 180 10.16 6.85 -3.02
C THR A 180 9.94 6.16 -1.69
N TRP A 181 9.66 6.93 -0.65
CA TRP A 181 9.52 6.41 0.69
C TRP A 181 8.27 6.90 1.41
N GLY A 182 7.70 6.03 2.24
CA GLY A 182 6.55 6.31 3.09
C GLY A 182 6.95 6.89 4.45
N LEU A 183 5.99 7.53 5.12
CA LEU A 183 6.20 8.10 6.45
C LEU A 183 6.37 6.99 7.49
N ASN A 184 7.17 7.27 8.53
CA ASN A 184 7.26 6.44 9.71
C ASN A 184 6.58 7.17 10.88
N PHE A 185 5.42 6.68 11.31
CA PHE A 185 4.71 7.20 12.47
C PHE A 185 4.92 6.34 13.73
N ASN A 186 5.74 5.30 13.64
CA ASN A 186 6.08 4.47 14.79
C ASN A 186 7.17 5.15 15.62
N GLN A 187 7.15 4.93 16.91
CA GLN A 187 8.17 5.40 17.84
C GLN A 187 9.50 4.61 17.74
N GLU A 188 9.52 3.61 16.87
CA GLU A 188 10.71 2.82 16.56
C GLU A 188 11.26 3.24 15.20
N PRO A 189 12.59 3.43 15.08
CA PRO A 189 13.21 3.62 13.79
C PRO A 189 13.08 2.34 12.97
N ARG A 190 13.11 2.47 11.65
CA ARG A 190 13.16 1.29 10.77
C ARG A 190 14.31 1.39 9.80
N ALA A 191 14.84 0.24 9.41
CA ALA A 191 15.96 0.14 8.51
C ALA A 191 15.74 -0.98 7.50
N THR A 192 16.32 -0.81 6.32
CA THR A 192 16.35 -1.84 5.28
C THR A 192 17.66 -1.77 4.49
N LYS A 193 17.88 -2.76 3.62
CA LYS A 193 19.03 -2.82 2.73
C LYS A 193 18.57 -2.94 1.28
N ILE A 194 19.03 -2.04 0.44
CA ILE A 194 18.87 -2.14 -1.00
C ILE A 194 20.00 -3.00 -1.53
N ALA A 195 19.71 -4.19 -2.04
CA ALA A 195 20.73 -5.06 -2.63
C ALA A 195 20.96 -4.71 -4.10
N LEU A 196 22.23 -4.69 -4.51
CA LEU A 196 22.70 -4.52 -5.88
C LEU A 196 23.36 -5.83 -6.34
N GLU A 197 22.71 -6.53 -7.25
CA GLU A 197 23.17 -7.86 -7.68
C GLU A 197 23.27 -7.93 -9.21
N PRO A 198 24.30 -8.59 -9.77
CA PRO A 198 24.34 -8.84 -11.20
C PRO A 198 23.13 -9.68 -11.65
N VAL A 199 22.60 -9.40 -12.84
CA VAL A 199 21.48 -10.17 -13.41
C VAL A 199 21.89 -11.63 -13.63
N ASP A 200 23.10 -11.84 -14.15
CA ASP A 200 23.67 -13.18 -14.30
C ASP A 200 24.70 -13.43 -13.21
N VAL A 201 24.84 -14.68 -12.79
CA VAL A 201 25.86 -15.06 -11.83
C VAL A 201 27.25 -14.85 -12.46
N GLN A 202 27.96 -13.84 -11.98
CA GLN A 202 29.33 -13.53 -12.37
C GLN A 202 30.26 -13.73 -11.18
N THR A 203 31.38 -14.41 -11.41
CA THR A 203 32.47 -14.47 -10.44
C THR A 203 33.35 -13.22 -10.58
N GLY A 204 33.79 -12.65 -9.46
CA GLY A 204 34.73 -11.53 -9.45
C GLY A 204 34.12 -10.15 -9.67
N VAL A 205 32.80 -9.98 -9.42
CA VAL A 205 32.18 -8.65 -9.40
C VAL A 205 32.60 -7.91 -8.14
N THR A 206 33.17 -6.72 -8.30
CA THR A 206 33.61 -5.84 -7.22
C THR A 206 32.63 -4.68 -6.99
N GLY A 207 32.74 -4.01 -5.85
CA GLY A 207 31.99 -2.80 -5.53
C GLY A 207 30.92 -2.99 -4.45
N THR A 208 29.99 -2.06 -4.42
CA THR A 208 28.93 -1.98 -3.40
C THR A 208 27.87 -3.05 -3.62
N LYS A 209 27.68 -3.93 -2.64
CA LYS A 209 26.67 -5.01 -2.73
C LYS A 209 25.32 -4.63 -2.16
N SER A 210 25.31 -3.69 -1.23
CA SER A 210 24.08 -3.19 -0.60
C SER A 210 24.25 -1.75 -0.13
N ILE A 211 23.13 -1.05 -0.02
CA ILE A 211 23.05 0.29 0.52
C ILE A 211 22.11 0.22 1.71
N ASP A 212 22.56 0.72 2.85
CA ASP A 212 21.76 0.78 4.06
C ASP A 212 20.81 2.00 3.97
N VAL A 213 19.54 1.79 4.31
CA VAL A 213 18.54 2.85 4.39
C VAL A 213 17.96 2.85 5.78
N ASP A 214 18.21 3.91 6.53
CA ASP A 214 17.71 4.10 7.88
C ASP A 214 16.66 5.21 7.86
N GLN A 215 15.50 4.96 8.48
CA GLN A 215 14.47 5.96 8.66
C GLN A 215 14.23 6.22 10.14
N ALA A 216 14.23 7.50 10.52
CA ALA A 216 14.04 7.94 11.90
C ALA A 216 12.68 7.48 12.46
N ALA A 217 12.64 7.28 13.78
CA ALA A 217 11.41 7.12 14.55
C ALA A 217 10.61 8.44 14.57
N ALA A 218 9.29 8.32 14.71
CA ALA A 218 8.44 9.47 14.97
C ALA A 218 8.48 9.85 16.46
N ASP A 219 8.30 11.12 16.74
CA ASP A 219 7.93 11.57 18.06
C ASP A 219 6.53 11.09 18.42
N GLU A 220 6.23 11.01 19.72
CA GLU A 220 4.88 10.72 20.19
C GLU A 220 3.90 11.80 19.71
N ILE A 221 2.74 11.37 19.16
CA ILE A 221 1.71 12.30 18.72
C ILE A 221 1.03 12.89 19.96
N GLU A 222 1.17 14.19 20.17
CA GLU A 222 0.47 14.88 21.24
C GLU A 222 -1.04 14.99 20.94
N ILE A 223 -1.87 14.72 21.96
CA ILE A 223 -3.32 14.87 21.84
C ILE A 223 -3.67 16.35 21.65
N GLY A 224 -4.25 16.69 20.52
CA GLY A 224 -4.58 18.07 20.15
C GLY A 224 -4.93 18.21 18.68
N VAL A 225 -5.20 19.43 18.23
CA VAL A 225 -5.56 19.70 16.83
C VAL A 225 -4.46 19.25 15.86
N LYS A 226 -3.19 19.53 16.18
CA LYS A 226 -2.05 19.09 15.38
C LYS A 226 -1.91 17.57 15.42
N GLY A 227 -2.12 16.95 16.59
CA GLY A 227 -2.06 15.50 16.72
C GLY A 227 -3.16 14.80 15.94
N ASP A 228 -4.39 15.34 15.93
CA ASP A 228 -5.47 14.81 15.11
C ASP A 228 -5.12 14.84 13.62
N SER A 229 -4.53 15.94 13.13
CA SER A 229 -4.13 16.03 11.72
C SER A 229 -3.04 15.02 11.36
N LEU A 230 -2.04 14.84 12.22
CA LEU A 230 -0.99 13.84 12.02
C LEU A 230 -1.57 12.40 12.06
N ALA A 231 -2.48 12.15 13.00
CA ALA A 231 -3.16 10.86 13.09
C ALA A 231 -3.98 10.54 11.83
N LEU A 232 -4.75 11.52 11.32
CA LEU A 232 -5.52 11.35 10.07
C LEU A 232 -4.61 11.04 8.88
N ILE A 233 -3.50 11.76 8.72
CA ILE A 233 -2.53 11.51 7.65
C ILE A 233 -1.94 10.10 7.77
N ALA A 234 -1.54 9.71 8.99
CA ALA A 234 -0.98 8.40 9.26
C ALA A 234 -1.96 7.26 8.95
N ILE A 235 -3.23 7.40 9.40
CA ILE A 235 -4.28 6.42 9.11
C ILE A 235 -4.54 6.33 7.61
N ASN A 236 -4.69 7.47 6.95
CA ASN A 236 -4.95 7.55 5.51
C ASN A 236 -3.86 6.85 4.69
N GLN A 237 -2.60 7.07 5.06
CA GLN A 237 -1.47 6.42 4.41
C GLN A 237 -1.41 4.91 4.71
N ALA A 238 -1.60 4.51 5.96
CA ALA A 238 -1.56 3.09 6.35
C ALA A 238 -2.69 2.27 5.69
N LEU A 239 -3.84 2.90 5.47
CA LEU A 239 -4.98 2.31 4.78
C LEU A 239 -4.89 2.44 3.24
N GLU A 240 -3.89 3.14 2.71
CA GLU A 240 -3.77 3.42 1.28
C GLU A 240 -5.04 4.07 0.69
N CYS A 241 -5.65 5.00 1.43
CA CYS A 241 -6.85 5.69 0.99
C CYS A 241 -6.56 6.60 -0.21
N TRP A 242 -7.56 6.79 -1.06
CA TRP A 242 -7.45 7.68 -2.23
C TRP A 242 -7.52 9.17 -1.86
N ALA A 243 -8.02 9.50 -0.68
CA ALA A 243 -8.09 10.87 -0.22
C ALA A 243 -6.68 11.45 -0.04
N SER A 244 -6.45 12.64 -0.56
CA SER A 244 -5.24 13.40 -0.30
C SER A 244 -5.52 14.44 0.77
N TYR A 245 -4.80 14.39 1.88
CA TYR A 245 -4.87 15.40 2.92
C TYR A 245 -3.76 16.42 2.70
N ASP A 246 -4.14 17.58 2.13
CA ASP A 246 -3.20 18.68 1.91
C ASP A 246 -2.90 19.37 3.24
N THR A 247 -1.65 19.28 3.69
CA THR A 247 -1.20 19.92 4.94
C THR A 247 -1.13 21.44 4.86
N ALA A 248 -1.20 22.04 3.68
CA ALA A 248 -1.33 23.48 3.49
C ALA A 248 -2.76 23.97 3.76
N GLU A 249 -3.76 23.08 3.71
CA GLU A 249 -5.13 23.39 4.02
C GLU A 249 -5.48 23.05 5.48
N ARG A 250 -6.54 23.72 5.97
CA ARG A 250 -7.06 23.43 7.30
C ARG A 250 -7.81 22.09 7.27
N MET A 251 -7.61 21.28 8.30
CA MET A 251 -8.19 19.94 8.46
C MET A 251 -9.73 19.91 8.26
N GLU A 252 -10.44 20.99 8.56
CA GLU A 252 -11.88 21.10 8.34
C GLU A 252 -12.30 21.11 6.85
N HIS A 253 -11.33 21.28 5.93
CA HIS A 253 -11.55 21.24 4.47
C HIS A 253 -11.14 19.89 3.87
N TRP A 254 -10.60 18.99 4.67
CA TRP A 254 -10.20 17.66 4.20
C TRP A 254 -11.43 16.79 3.93
N ASP A 255 -11.38 16.02 2.85
CA ASP A 255 -12.48 15.15 2.46
C ASP A 255 -12.82 14.13 3.57
N GLY A 256 -14.11 14.04 3.89
CA GLY A 256 -14.61 13.14 4.92
C GLY A 256 -14.27 13.53 6.37
N VAL A 257 -13.71 14.72 6.62
CA VAL A 257 -13.36 15.19 7.96
C VAL A 257 -14.29 16.31 8.42
N THR A 258 -14.79 16.22 9.65
CA THR A 258 -15.44 17.34 10.33
C THR A 258 -14.79 17.62 11.67
N VAL A 259 -14.76 18.88 12.05
CA VAL A 259 -14.16 19.31 13.32
C VAL A 259 -15.18 19.96 14.26
N TRP A 260 -14.88 19.96 15.53
CA TRP A 260 -15.65 20.71 16.51
C TRP A 260 -15.55 22.21 16.23
N LYS A 261 -16.68 22.88 16.11
CA LYS A 261 -16.74 24.33 15.83
C LYS A 261 -16.64 25.19 17.09
N SER A 262 -16.90 24.62 18.27
CA SER A 262 -16.92 25.33 19.56
C SER A 262 -16.61 24.38 20.71
N GLY A 263 -16.47 24.94 21.91
CA GLY A 263 -16.20 24.20 23.13
C GLY A 263 -14.71 23.85 23.31
N PRO A 264 -14.40 23.01 24.31
CA PRO A 264 -13.01 22.67 24.65
C PRO A 264 -12.28 21.91 23.53
N ASP A 265 -13.02 21.20 22.70
CA ASP A 265 -12.48 20.42 21.57
C ASP A 265 -12.47 21.20 20.24
N LYS A 266 -12.67 22.52 20.27
CA LYS A 266 -12.70 23.33 19.04
C LYS A 266 -11.48 23.07 18.15
N GLY A 267 -11.73 22.73 16.87
CA GLY A 267 -10.71 22.38 15.88
C GLY A 267 -10.25 20.92 15.91
N ARG A 268 -10.58 20.15 16.97
CA ARG A 268 -10.34 18.70 17.04
C ARG A 268 -11.28 17.95 16.10
N VAL A 269 -10.89 16.77 15.65
CA VAL A 269 -11.74 15.88 14.83
C VAL A 269 -13.00 15.50 15.59
N ARG A 270 -14.16 15.74 14.99
CA ARG A 270 -15.46 15.25 15.43
C ARG A 270 -15.87 14.00 14.70
N SER A 271 -15.70 13.98 13.37
CA SER A 271 -15.90 12.79 12.55
C SER A 271 -14.83 12.66 11.48
N ALA A 272 -14.52 11.41 11.13
CA ALA A 272 -13.64 11.10 10.00
C ALA A 272 -14.16 9.87 9.24
N SER A 273 -13.97 9.88 7.91
CA SER A 273 -14.41 8.81 7.03
C SER A 273 -13.27 8.39 6.10
N PHE A 274 -12.82 7.15 6.25
CA PHE A 274 -11.80 6.52 5.42
C PHE A 274 -12.49 5.56 4.46
N ARG A 275 -12.33 5.78 3.15
CA ARG A 275 -13.09 5.06 2.13
C ARG A 275 -12.20 4.50 1.03
N LEU A 276 -12.67 3.38 0.45
CA LEU A 276 -12.06 2.73 -0.72
C LEU A 276 -10.58 2.37 -0.54
N PHE A 277 -10.21 2.04 0.68
CA PHE A 277 -8.87 1.61 1.02
C PHE A 277 -8.62 0.12 0.72
N SER A 278 -7.36 -0.28 0.66
CA SER A 278 -6.93 -1.66 0.45
C SER A 278 -5.80 -2.06 1.38
N THR A 279 -6.07 -2.08 2.66
CA THR A 279 -5.11 -2.55 3.66
C THR A 279 -5.08 -4.08 3.76
N LYS A 280 -3.99 -4.62 4.30
CA LYS A 280 -3.85 -6.02 4.72
C LYS A 280 -3.86 -6.17 6.23
N GLU A 281 -4.01 -5.10 6.95
CA GLU A 281 -3.88 -5.02 8.41
C GLU A 281 -5.16 -4.50 9.04
N GLY A 282 -5.25 -4.58 10.35
CA GLY A 282 -6.33 -3.99 11.14
C GLY A 282 -6.31 -2.45 11.11
N ILE A 283 -7.17 -1.86 11.93
CA ILE A 283 -7.24 -0.39 12.03
C ILE A 283 -5.93 0.15 12.61
N PRO A 284 -5.28 1.12 11.94
CA PRO A 284 -4.00 1.66 12.38
C PRO A 284 -4.05 2.21 13.80
N PHE A 285 -3.00 1.96 14.58
CA PHE A 285 -2.97 2.35 16.01
C PHE A 285 -3.09 3.85 16.23
N GLN A 286 -2.79 4.68 15.24
CA GLN A 286 -2.92 6.13 15.31
C GLN A 286 -4.36 6.59 15.53
N VAL A 287 -5.35 5.72 15.30
CA VAL A 287 -6.75 6.01 15.60
C VAL A 287 -6.96 6.43 17.06
N LYS A 288 -6.17 5.90 18.01
CA LYS A 288 -6.25 6.21 19.44
C LYS A 288 -6.09 7.70 19.78
N TYR A 289 -5.42 8.46 18.90
CA TYR A 289 -5.20 9.90 19.11
C TYR A 289 -6.44 10.75 18.80
N LEU A 290 -7.41 10.23 18.06
CA LEU A 290 -8.67 10.91 17.73
C LEU A 290 -9.66 10.96 18.89
N THR A 291 -9.18 11.27 20.09
CA THR A 291 -9.93 11.14 21.36
C THR A 291 -11.17 12.02 21.48
N ALA A 292 -11.30 13.04 20.63
CA ALA A 292 -12.46 13.92 20.57
C ALA A 292 -13.53 13.45 19.57
N ALA A 293 -13.27 12.38 18.80
CA ALA A 293 -14.19 11.88 17.77
C ALA A 293 -15.46 11.27 18.39
N GLU A 294 -16.60 11.60 17.78
CA GLU A 294 -17.91 10.98 18.04
C GLU A 294 -18.33 10.02 16.93
N GLU A 295 -17.76 10.15 15.74
CA GLU A 295 -18.12 9.34 14.59
C GLU A 295 -16.90 8.96 13.76
N LEU A 296 -16.73 7.66 13.48
CA LEU A 296 -15.72 7.14 12.58
C LEU A 296 -16.32 6.16 11.58
N THR A 297 -15.87 6.27 10.34
CA THR A 297 -16.27 5.39 9.24
C THR A 297 -15.03 4.81 8.57
N PHE A 298 -14.97 3.48 8.51
CA PHE A 298 -14.01 2.71 7.75
C PHE A 298 -14.76 1.88 6.71
N PHE A 299 -14.65 2.25 5.45
CA PHE A 299 -15.31 1.57 4.35
C PHE A 299 -14.27 1.06 3.37
N GLY A 300 -13.98 -0.24 3.41
CA GLY A 300 -13.00 -0.89 2.56
C GLY A 300 -13.43 -1.04 1.11
N ASN A 301 -12.69 -1.82 0.38
CA ASN A 301 -13.00 -2.23 -0.99
C ASN A 301 -13.06 -3.76 -1.12
N SER A 302 -13.29 -4.26 -2.31
CA SER A 302 -13.36 -5.72 -2.56
C SER A 302 -12.09 -6.48 -2.16
N ASN A 303 -10.92 -5.84 -2.24
CA ASN A 303 -9.66 -6.48 -1.86
C ASN A 303 -9.50 -6.59 -0.35
N THR A 304 -9.91 -5.57 0.39
CA THR A 304 -9.91 -5.59 1.86
C THR A 304 -10.92 -6.60 2.39
N PHE A 305 -12.11 -6.62 1.83
CA PHE A 305 -13.17 -7.58 2.15
C PHE A 305 -12.70 -9.06 2.04
N LEU A 306 -11.77 -9.37 1.14
CA LEU A 306 -11.22 -10.71 0.97
C LEU A 306 -10.17 -11.12 2.03
N LYS A 307 -9.88 -10.27 3.00
CA LYS A 307 -8.98 -10.56 4.12
C LYS A 307 -9.78 -11.01 5.33
N ASP A 308 -9.14 -11.79 6.20
CA ASP A 308 -9.65 -12.12 7.52
C ASP A 308 -8.85 -11.31 8.52
N LEU A 309 -9.43 -10.22 9.01
CA LEU A 309 -8.75 -9.22 9.79
C LEU A 309 -9.34 -9.09 11.22
N ASP A 310 -8.48 -8.67 12.14
CA ASP A 310 -8.85 -8.18 13.46
C ASP A 310 -8.79 -6.64 13.42
N PRO A 311 -9.75 -5.90 14.00
CA PRO A 311 -9.71 -4.45 13.98
C PRO A 311 -8.58 -3.86 14.86
N GLY A 312 -7.98 -4.66 15.74
CA GLY A 312 -7.06 -4.19 16.77
C GLY A 312 -7.77 -3.55 17.97
N GLU A 313 -6.99 -3.26 19.01
CA GLU A 313 -7.55 -2.75 20.27
C GLU A 313 -7.62 -1.22 20.36
N HIS A 314 -6.85 -0.51 19.55
CA HIS A 314 -6.67 0.94 19.68
C HIS A 314 -7.94 1.76 19.42
N ILE A 315 -8.83 1.29 18.55
CA ILE A 315 -10.12 1.94 18.33
C ILE A 315 -10.98 1.90 19.60
N CYS A 316 -10.78 0.90 20.45
CA CYS A 316 -11.52 0.71 21.69
C CYS A 316 -11.16 1.74 22.78
N GLU A 317 -10.11 2.52 22.58
CA GLU A 317 -9.73 3.62 23.47
C GLU A 317 -10.63 4.86 23.28
N LEU A 318 -11.36 4.92 22.16
CA LEU A 318 -12.19 6.06 21.78
C LEU A 318 -13.59 6.00 22.44
N THR A 319 -13.64 6.05 23.75
CA THR A 319 -14.86 5.87 24.54
C THR A 319 -15.94 6.94 24.31
N ARG A 320 -15.65 8.00 23.56
CA ARG A 320 -16.62 9.05 23.17
C ARG A 320 -17.38 8.71 21.90
N LEU A 321 -17.01 7.66 21.17
CA LEU A 321 -17.68 7.26 19.94
C LEU A 321 -19.15 6.95 20.21
N LYS A 322 -20.00 7.55 19.35
CA LYS A 322 -21.44 7.33 19.27
C LYS A 322 -21.82 6.58 18.01
N ARG A 323 -21.07 6.80 16.93
CA ARG A 323 -21.31 6.19 15.61
C ARG A 323 -20.04 5.55 15.10
N LEU A 324 -20.11 4.27 14.80
CA LEU A 324 -18.98 3.52 14.25
C LEU A 324 -19.46 2.68 13.08
N THR A 325 -18.83 2.88 11.93
CA THR A 325 -18.97 2.04 10.75
C THR A 325 -17.63 1.39 10.44
N ILE A 326 -17.60 0.05 10.39
CA ILE A 326 -16.47 -0.73 9.90
C ILE A 326 -17.05 -1.71 8.88
N SER A 327 -17.15 -1.29 7.64
CA SER A 327 -17.83 -2.03 6.58
C SER A 327 -16.88 -2.42 5.48
N ALA A 328 -17.08 -3.60 4.88
CA ALA A 328 -16.20 -4.17 3.85
C ALA A 328 -14.71 -4.17 4.23
N TYR A 329 -14.44 -4.31 5.52
CA TYR A 329 -13.08 -4.31 6.07
C TYR A 329 -12.46 -5.71 6.11
N GLY A 330 -13.29 -6.74 6.14
CA GLY A 330 -12.83 -8.13 6.26
C GLY A 330 -12.70 -8.60 7.71
N LEU A 331 -13.41 -7.97 8.65
CA LEU A 331 -13.37 -8.36 10.05
C LEU A 331 -13.97 -9.74 10.27
N VAL A 332 -13.29 -10.56 11.10
CA VAL A 332 -13.77 -11.88 11.55
C VAL A 332 -14.12 -11.91 13.01
N THR A 333 -13.64 -10.95 13.80
CA THR A 333 -13.86 -10.87 15.25
C THR A 333 -13.83 -9.44 15.73
N LEU A 334 -14.22 -9.23 16.99
CA LEU A 334 -14.04 -8.00 17.74
C LEU A 334 -13.30 -8.32 19.06
N PRO A 335 -12.33 -7.50 19.50
CA PRO A 335 -11.60 -7.73 20.74
C PRO A 335 -12.49 -7.51 21.97
N GLU A 336 -12.15 -8.11 23.10
CA GLU A 336 -12.88 -7.92 24.37
C GLU A 336 -12.93 -6.44 24.79
N SER A 337 -11.88 -5.68 24.49
CA SER A 337 -11.80 -4.23 24.77
C SER A 337 -12.88 -3.41 24.04
N PHE A 338 -13.53 -3.97 23.01
CA PHE A 338 -14.65 -3.33 22.31
C PHE A 338 -15.81 -2.97 23.25
N THR A 339 -15.96 -3.73 24.34
CA THR A 339 -16.92 -3.45 25.43
C THR A 339 -16.71 -2.09 26.11
N LYS A 340 -15.58 -1.41 25.89
CA LYS A 340 -15.34 -0.04 26.39
C LYS A 340 -16.17 1.01 25.65
N LEU A 341 -16.63 0.72 24.42
CA LEU A 341 -17.36 1.66 23.56
C LEU A 341 -18.84 1.78 23.95
N LYS A 342 -19.13 1.94 25.24
CA LYS A 342 -20.49 1.95 25.84
C LYS A 342 -21.37 3.11 25.37
N ASN A 343 -20.81 4.11 24.72
CA ASN A 343 -21.54 5.27 24.23
C ASN A 343 -22.02 5.10 22.77
N LEU A 344 -21.77 3.94 22.15
CA LEU A 344 -22.27 3.68 20.80
C LEU A 344 -23.80 3.70 20.77
N GLU A 345 -24.29 4.50 19.84
CA GLU A 345 -25.70 4.67 19.48
C GLU A 345 -25.99 3.98 18.12
N PHE A 346 -24.98 3.94 17.25
CA PHE A 346 -25.04 3.35 15.92
C PHE A 346 -23.78 2.51 15.67
N LEU A 347 -23.98 1.25 15.23
CA LEU A 347 -22.91 0.34 14.86
C LEU A 347 -23.24 -0.35 13.54
N ASP A 348 -22.37 -0.15 12.53
CA ASP A 348 -22.44 -0.81 11.25
C ASP A 348 -21.20 -1.70 11.05
N LEU A 349 -21.42 -2.99 10.97
CA LEU A 349 -20.43 -4.03 10.73
C LEU A 349 -20.76 -4.82 9.44
N SER A 350 -21.46 -4.19 8.51
CA SER A 350 -21.90 -4.82 7.27
C SER A 350 -20.74 -5.25 6.36
N SER A 351 -20.99 -6.23 5.52
CA SER A 351 -20.06 -6.70 4.49
C SER A 351 -18.67 -7.12 5.03
N ASN A 352 -18.64 -7.69 6.23
CA ASN A 352 -17.43 -8.26 6.81
C ASN A 352 -17.42 -9.80 6.70
N ASN A 353 -16.57 -10.47 7.46
CA ASN A 353 -16.33 -11.91 7.38
C ASN A 353 -16.68 -12.66 8.67
N PHE A 354 -17.56 -12.09 9.47
CA PHE A 354 -17.98 -12.74 10.72
C PHE A 354 -18.68 -14.08 10.42
N GLU A 355 -18.33 -15.13 11.15
CA GLU A 355 -19.00 -16.44 11.11
C GLU A 355 -20.09 -16.54 12.18
N LYS A 356 -20.02 -15.73 13.22
CA LYS A 356 -21.03 -15.63 14.30
C LYS A 356 -21.08 -14.22 14.85
N LEU A 357 -22.17 -13.85 15.50
CA LEU A 357 -22.24 -12.58 16.23
C LEU A 357 -21.15 -12.55 17.30
N PRO A 358 -20.27 -11.52 17.29
CA PRO A 358 -19.24 -11.38 18.31
C PRO A 358 -19.82 -11.37 19.71
N ASP A 359 -19.24 -12.19 20.60
CA ASP A 359 -19.76 -12.37 21.97
C ASP A 359 -19.71 -11.07 22.81
N VAL A 360 -18.82 -10.16 22.45
CA VAL A 360 -18.69 -8.84 23.07
C VAL A 360 -19.89 -7.92 22.81
N LEU A 361 -20.71 -8.21 21.78
CA LEU A 361 -21.93 -7.44 21.49
C LEU A 361 -23.07 -7.92 22.38
N ASP A 362 -23.14 -7.35 23.59
CA ASP A 362 -24.15 -7.63 24.59
C ASP A 362 -25.05 -6.40 24.80
N PRO A 363 -26.40 -6.53 24.69
CA PRO A 363 -27.36 -5.45 24.98
C PRO A 363 -27.24 -4.87 26.38
N LYS A 364 -26.74 -5.62 27.37
CA LYS A 364 -26.48 -5.15 28.71
C LYS A 364 -25.30 -4.18 28.80
N ILE A 365 -24.37 -4.27 27.86
CA ILE A 365 -23.20 -3.41 27.76
C ILE A 365 -23.50 -2.18 26.90
N PHE A 366 -24.06 -2.40 25.70
CA PHE A 366 -24.35 -1.35 24.74
C PHE A 366 -25.76 -0.78 24.90
N THR A 367 -26.05 -0.28 26.11
CA THR A 367 -27.39 0.18 26.49
C THR A 367 -27.91 1.41 25.76
N LYS A 368 -27.04 2.09 25.01
CA LYS A 368 -27.38 3.25 24.16
C LYS A 368 -27.53 2.92 22.70
N LEU A 369 -27.24 1.68 22.29
CA LEU A 369 -27.29 1.28 20.90
C LEU A 369 -28.74 1.25 20.41
N HIS A 370 -29.02 2.05 19.37
CA HIS A 370 -30.31 2.15 18.70
C HIS A 370 -30.30 1.50 17.32
N SER A 371 -29.15 1.47 16.65
CA SER A 371 -29.01 0.86 15.33
C SER A 371 -27.87 -0.13 15.28
N LEU A 372 -28.18 -1.37 14.87
CA LEU A 372 -27.20 -2.43 14.63
C LEU A 372 -27.37 -2.98 13.22
N ILE A 373 -26.32 -2.80 12.40
CA ILE A 373 -26.31 -3.18 10.99
C ILE A 373 -25.25 -4.26 10.79
N LEU A 374 -25.71 -5.43 10.34
CA LEU A 374 -24.90 -6.65 10.22
C LEU A 374 -25.12 -7.37 8.89
N ASN A 375 -25.67 -6.69 7.88
CA ASN A 375 -25.99 -7.32 6.61
C ASN A 375 -24.75 -7.73 5.80
N ALA A 376 -24.93 -8.68 4.88
CA ALA A 376 -23.94 -9.12 3.90
C ALA A 376 -22.65 -9.73 4.49
N ASN A 377 -22.72 -10.34 5.68
CA ASN A 377 -21.61 -11.12 6.25
C ASN A 377 -21.68 -12.56 5.73
N GLN A 378 -21.51 -12.73 4.41
CA GLN A 378 -21.75 -14.00 3.73
C GLN A 378 -20.51 -14.57 2.99
N ARG A 379 -19.36 -13.91 3.13
CA ARG A 379 -18.18 -14.24 2.33
C ARG A 379 -17.78 -15.71 2.44
N HIS A 380 -17.65 -16.23 3.64
CA HIS A 380 -17.23 -17.63 3.85
C HIS A 380 -18.22 -18.63 3.26
N VAL A 381 -19.51 -18.33 3.28
CA VAL A 381 -20.54 -19.18 2.65
C VAL A 381 -20.44 -19.15 1.13
N ILE A 382 -20.26 -17.96 0.54
CA ILE A 382 -20.23 -17.79 -0.91
C ILE A 382 -18.96 -18.36 -1.52
N TYR A 383 -17.80 -18.08 -0.94
CA TYR A 383 -16.52 -18.53 -1.47
C TYR A 383 -16.33 -20.02 -1.33
N ASP A 384 -16.80 -20.64 -0.26
CA ASP A 384 -16.80 -22.11 -0.14
C ASP A 384 -17.70 -22.79 -1.17
N LEU A 385 -18.76 -22.13 -1.62
CA LEU A 385 -19.61 -22.60 -2.69
C LEU A 385 -18.91 -22.59 -4.07
N TYR A 386 -18.03 -21.63 -4.32
CA TYR A 386 -17.37 -21.46 -5.61
C TYR A 386 -15.98 -22.14 -5.68
N ASN A 387 -15.25 -22.20 -4.60
CA ASN A 387 -13.85 -22.63 -4.61
C ASN A 387 -13.63 -24.09 -4.20
N SER A 388 -14.64 -24.83 -3.75
CA SER A 388 -14.62 -26.29 -3.43
C SER A 388 -13.46 -26.78 -2.54
N ILE A 389 -12.68 -25.93 -1.93
CA ILE A 389 -11.43 -26.33 -1.26
C ILE A 389 -11.62 -26.71 0.21
N GLU A 390 -12.54 -26.08 0.93
CA GLU A 390 -12.95 -26.53 2.26
C GLU A 390 -14.41 -26.12 2.51
N LYS A 391 -15.28 -27.08 2.60
CA LYS A 391 -16.67 -26.86 3.03
C LYS A 391 -16.69 -26.58 4.53
N LYS A 392 -16.40 -25.35 4.93
CA LYS A 392 -16.80 -24.91 6.26
C LYS A 392 -18.31 -24.68 6.26
N PRO A 393 -19.08 -25.39 7.07
CA PRO A 393 -20.48 -25.09 7.24
C PRO A 393 -20.60 -23.76 7.98
N GLY A 394 -21.36 -22.84 7.43
CA GLY A 394 -21.69 -21.60 8.12
C GLY A 394 -20.81 -20.42 7.69
N GLY A 395 -21.43 -19.34 7.34
CA GLY A 395 -20.89 -18.01 7.33
C GLY A 395 -21.39 -17.29 8.58
N PHE A 396 -21.02 -16.02 8.69
CA PHE A 396 -21.47 -15.19 9.80
C PHE A 396 -22.98 -15.39 10.05
N ILE A 397 -23.30 -15.57 11.31
CA ILE A 397 -24.71 -15.66 11.73
C ILE A 397 -25.43 -16.89 11.15
N ASN A 398 -24.71 -17.72 10.44
CA ASN A 398 -25.18 -18.96 9.88
C ASN A 398 -25.00 -20.14 10.83
N GLU A 399 -24.33 -19.91 11.95
CA GLU A 399 -24.23 -20.87 13.02
C GLU A 399 -25.59 -20.84 13.77
N PRO A 400 -26.53 -21.74 13.41
CA PRO A 400 -27.83 -21.72 14.02
C PRO A 400 -27.71 -22.17 15.48
N ASP A 401 -28.57 -21.62 16.33
CA ASP A 401 -28.84 -22.26 17.61
C ASP A 401 -29.52 -23.62 17.32
N VAL A 402 -29.45 -24.52 18.28
CA VAL A 402 -30.15 -25.78 18.24
C VAL A 402 -31.20 -25.74 19.33
N ASP A 403 -32.45 -25.96 18.96
CA ASP A 403 -33.54 -26.09 19.94
C ASP A 403 -33.44 -27.38 20.76
N ASP A 404 -34.26 -27.50 21.81
CA ASP A 404 -34.26 -28.67 22.68
C ASP A 404 -34.58 -29.99 21.94
N ALA A 405 -35.16 -29.92 20.76
CA ALA A 405 -35.44 -31.08 19.90
C ALA A 405 -34.32 -31.35 18.90
N GLY A 406 -33.25 -30.56 18.89
CA GLY A 406 -32.11 -30.68 18.00
C GLY A 406 -32.33 -30.07 16.60
N ASN A 407 -33.38 -29.27 16.41
CA ASN A 407 -33.63 -28.57 15.15
C ASN A 407 -32.86 -27.25 15.10
N LEU A 408 -32.49 -26.84 13.90
CA LEU A 408 -31.83 -25.54 13.69
C LEU A 408 -32.78 -24.37 14.00
N SER A 409 -32.31 -23.41 14.74
CA SER A 409 -33.06 -22.24 15.17
C SER A 409 -32.28 -20.95 14.91
N PHE A 410 -33.01 -19.88 14.64
CA PHE A 410 -32.43 -18.54 14.53
C PHE A 410 -31.79 -18.13 15.86
N PRO A 411 -30.57 -17.53 15.87
CA PRO A 411 -29.86 -17.20 17.10
C PRO A 411 -30.62 -16.23 18.00
N LYS A 412 -31.07 -16.67 19.18
CA LYS A 412 -31.88 -15.90 20.14
C LYS A 412 -31.23 -14.58 20.56
N ARG A 413 -29.90 -14.51 20.60
CA ARG A 413 -29.19 -13.33 21.08
C ARG A 413 -29.44 -12.07 20.23
N PHE A 414 -29.81 -12.20 18.95
CA PHE A 414 -30.27 -11.06 18.15
C PHE A 414 -31.61 -10.52 18.60
N LEU A 415 -32.45 -11.33 19.22
CA LEU A 415 -33.78 -10.98 19.64
C LEU A 415 -33.82 -10.29 21.02
N LYS A 416 -32.71 -10.31 21.79
CA LYS A 416 -32.59 -9.75 23.12
C LYS A 416 -32.38 -8.22 23.18
N TRP A 417 -32.31 -7.55 22.04
CA TRP A 417 -32.05 -6.11 21.96
C TRP A 417 -33.33 -5.30 22.07
N ASP A 418 -33.77 -5.00 23.25
CA ASP A 418 -35.04 -4.31 23.54
C ASP A 418 -35.05 -2.82 23.16
N LYS A 419 -33.87 -2.19 23.00
CA LYS A 419 -33.73 -0.75 22.70
C LYS A 419 -33.44 -0.42 21.25
N LEU A 420 -33.17 -1.42 20.40
CA LEU A 420 -32.94 -1.16 18.98
C LEU A 420 -34.20 -0.63 18.32
N ASP A 421 -34.06 0.46 17.56
CA ASP A 421 -35.03 0.92 16.59
C ASP A 421 -34.74 0.35 15.18
N THR A 422 -33.49 -0.04 14.92
CA THR A 422 -33.00 -0.58 13.65
C THR A 422 -32.15 -1.81 13.85
N LEU A 423 -32.53 -2.93 13.24
CA LEU A 423 -31.77 -4.16 13.17
C LEU A 423 -31.74 -4.70 11.74
N VAL A 424 -30.56 -4.68 11.12
CA VAL A 424 -30.38 -5.11 9.71
C VAL A 424 -29.58 -6.40 9.67
N LEU A 425 -30.25 -7.50 9.27
CA LEU A 425 -29.70 -8.87 9.22
C LEU A 425 -29.83 -9.51 7.83
N SER A 426 -30.11 -8.73 6.79
CA SER A 426 -30.28 -9.25 5.44
C SER A 426 -28.98 -9.80 4.86
N VAL A 427 -29.11 -10.75 3.93
CA VAL A 427 -27.99 -11.28 3.11
C VAL A 427 -26.89 -11.95 3.96
N ASN A 428 -27.29 -12.72 4.98
CA ASN A 428 -26.33 -13.40 5.88
C ASN A 428 -26.41 -14.93 5.79
N TYR A 429 -27.30 -15.48 4.99
CA TYR A 429 -27.59 -16.92 4.95
C TYR A 429 -28.03 -17.52 6.29
N LEU A 430 -28.68 -16.74 7.15
CA LEU A 430 -29.30 -17.23 8.38
C LEU A 430 -30.18 -18.43 8.10
N GLN A 431 -30.07 -19.48 8.93
CA GLN A 431 -30.80 -20.73 8.78
C GLN A 431 -31.68 -21.01 10.02
N GLY A 432 -32.53 -22.02 9.87
CA GLY A 432 -33.38 -22.50 10.95
C GLY A 432 -34.71 -21.79 11.04
N THR A 433 -35.47 -22.13 12.09
CA THR A 433 -36.76 -21.53 12.40
C THR A 433 -36.59 -20.29 13.27
N ILE A 434 -37.52 -19.35 13.19
CA ILE A 434 -37.61 -18.28 14.18
C ILE A 434 -38.16 -18.89 15.46
N PRO A 435 -37.46 -18.75 16.61
CA PRO A 435 -37.87 -19.43 17.84
C PRO A 435 -39.15 -18.86 18.38
N ASP A 436 -39.99 -19.76 18.88
CA ASP A 436 -41.06 -19.41 19.82
C ASP A 436 -40.43 -19.15 21.20
N LEU A 437 -40.59 -17.95 21.71
CA LEU A 437 -39.98 -17.50 22.96
C LEU A 437 -41.00 -17.37 24.06
N GLU A 438 -42.18 -18.01 23.94
CA GLU A 438 -43.27 -17.87 24.89
C GLU A 438 -42.88 -18.32 26.31
N ASP A 439 -42.08 -19.38 26.40
CA ASP A 439 -41.62 -19.90 27.68
C ASP A 439 -40.17 -19.50 28.05
N ASP A 440 -39.54 -18.63 27.26
CA ASP A 440 -38.16 -18.19 27.50
C ASP A 440 -38.14 -17.10 28.62
N PRO A 441 -37.51 -17.38 29.77
CA PRO A 441 -37.51 -16.47 30.92
C PRO A 441 -36.70 -15.17 30.68
N ASP A 442 -35.90 -15.13 29.65
CA ASP A 442 -35.12 -13.94 29.29
C ASP A 442 -35.99 -12.81 28.69
N PHE A 443 -37.23 -13.14 28.26
CA PHE A 443 -38.13 -12.20 27.64
C PHE A 443 -39.30 -11.85 28.56
N GLN A 444 -39.50 -10.55 28.78
CA GLN A 444 -40.70 -10.06 29.46
C GLN A 444 -41.92 -10.30 28.57
N LYS A 445 -43.07 -10.56 29.20
CA LYS A 445 -44.35 -10.73 28.49
C LYS A 445 -45.16 -9.43 28.44
N TRP A 446 -45.95 -9.27 27.39
CA TRP A 446 -46.93 -8.21 27.31
C TRP A 446 -48.01 -8.41 28.36
N THR A 447 -48.23 -7.40 29.19
CA THR A 447 -49.30 -7.46 30.18
C THR A 447 -50.62 -6.93 29.63
N ALA A 448 -51.73 -7.38 30.22
CA ALA A 448 -53.05 -6.87 29.85
C ALA A 448 -53.17 -5.35 30.08
N GLU A 449 -52.51 -4.83 31.12
CA GLU A 449 -52.51 -3.38 31.42
C GLU A 449 -51.84 -2.59 30.29
N GLU A 450 -50.67 -3.01 29.81
CA GLU A 450 -49.94 -2.36 28.73
C GLU A 450 -50.71 -2.39 27.41
N VAL A 451 -51.26 -3.54 27.07
CA VAL A 451 -52.00 -3.70 25.80
C VAL A 451 -53.28 -2.89 25.84
N ASN A 452 -54.02 -2.90 26.97
CA ASN A 452 -55.25 -2.13 27.08
C ASN A 452 -55.03 -0.61 27.22
N ALA A 453 -53.83 -0.19 27.57
CA ALA A 453 -53.49 1.24 27.64
C ALA A 453 -53.24 1.86 26.26
N CYS A 454 -53.16 1.04 25.18
CA CYS A 454 -52.86 1.48 23.83
C CYS A 454 -53.84 0.84 22.81
N ASP A 455 -54.76 1.64 22.30
CA ASP A 455 -55.81 1.18 21.37
C ASP A 455 -55.30 0.56 20.07
N THR A 456 -54.03 0.78 19.74
CA THR A 456 -53.42 0.25 18.52
C THR A 456 -52.77 -1.14 18.71
N LEU A 457 -52.64 -1.63 19.95
CA LEU A 457 -52.07 -2.93 20.22
C LEU A 457 -53.13 -4.04 20.14
N PRO A 458 -52.85 -5.13 19.40
CA PRO A 458 -53.79 -6.24 19.32
C PRO A 458 -53.88 -7.00 20.62
N GLN A 459 -55.08 -7.36 21.04
CA GLN A 459 -55.33 -8.12 22.29
C GLN A 459 -54.57 -9.47 22.37
N LYS A 460 -54.24 -10.03 21.22
CA LYS A 460 -53.45 -11.27 21.11
C LYS A 460 -52.01 -11.14 21.57
N LEU A 461 -51.50 -9.93 21.81
CA LEU A 461 -50.18 -9.72 22.40
C LEU A 461 -50.13 -10.11 23.88
N ILE A 462 -51.26 -10.09 24.61
CA ILE A 462 -51.27 -10.39 26.05
C ILE A 462 -50.70 -11.79 26.27
N GLY A 463 -49.64 -11.84 27.08
CA GLY A 463 -48.94 -13.08 27.42
C GLY A 463 -47.83 -13.47 26.44
N LEU A 464 -47.73 -12.86 25.25
CA LEU A 464 -46.61 -13.10 24.31
C LEU A 464 -45.33 -12.40 24.74
N PRO A 465 -44.17 -12.92 24.41
CA PRO A 465 -42.88 -12.30 24.72
C PRO A 465 -42.68 -10.96 24.02
N LYS A 466 -42.11 -10.01 24.73
CA LYS A 466 -41.72 -8.69 24.18
C LYS A 466 -40.38 -8.84 23.47
N VAL A 467 -40.41 -9.20 22.21
CA VAL A 467 -39.22 -9.36 21.34
C VAL A 467 -39.08 -8.11 20.51
N LEU A 468 -37.91 -7.47 20.53
CA LEU A 468 -37.60 -6.27 19.73
C LEU A 468 -38.71 -5.19 19.78
N PRO A 469 -39.26 -4.83 20.96
CA PRO A 469 -40.52 -4.09 21.05
C PRO A 469 -40.45 -2.67 20.46
N ASN A 470 -39.26 -2.12 20.31
CA ASN A 470 -39.03 -0.76 19.78
C ASN A 470 -38.50 -0.75 18.32
N THR A 471 -38.27 -1.93 17.75
CA THR A 471 -37.63 -2.03 16.43
C THR A 471 -38.59 -1.66 15.31
N LYS A 472 -38.37 -0.50 14.69
CA LYS A 472 -39.16 0.01 13.56
C LYS A 472 -38.67 -0.52 12.23
N LEU A 473 -37.38 -0.75 12.10
CA LEU A 473 -36.74 -1.31 10.91
C LEU A 473 -36.08 -2.65 11.27
N LEU A 474 -36.66 -3.74 10.78
CA LEU A 474 -36.08 -5.08 10.84
C LEU A 474 -35.94 -5.63 9.42
N THR A 475 -34.72 -5.98 9.01
CA THR A 475 -34.50 -6.63 7.73
C THR A 475 -33.90 -8.03 7.93
N MET A 476 -34.55 -9.02 7.34
CA MET A 476 -34.14 -10.44 7.41
C MET A 476 -34.20 -11.11 6.02
N ASN A 477 -34.31 -10.33 4.96
CA ASN A 477 -34.43 -10.81 3.59
C ASN A 477 -33.12 -11.45 3.09
N LEU A 478 -33.25 -12.30 2.06
CA LEU A 478 -32.15 -13.03 1.46
C LEU A 478 -31.37 -13.94 2.44
N ASN A 479 -32.08 -14.46 3.43
CA ASN A 479 -31.62 -15.52 4.32
C ASN A 479 -32.25 -16.87 3.93
N ARG A 480 -31.99 -17.93 4.71
CA ARG A 480 -32.46 -19.30 4.46
C ARG A 480 -33.29 -19.85 5.61
N MET A 481 -34.03 -18.98 6.30
CA MET A 481 -34.92 -19.38 7.37
C MET A 481 -36.14 -20.12 6.83
N SER A 482 -36.72 -20.95 7.65
CA SER A 482 -37.85 -21.82 7.28
C SER A 482 -38.76 -22.11 8.50
N GLY A 483 -39.87 -22.76 8.26
CA GLY A 483 -40.80 -23.20 9.28
C GLY A 483 -41.98 -22.25 9.49
N GLU A 484 -42.52 -22.24 10.69
CA GLU A 484 -43.64 -21.35 11.07
C GLU A 484 -43.13 -20.09 11.76
N LEU A 485 -43.76 -18.97 11.47
CA LEU A 485 -43.54 -17.72 12.19
C LEU A 485 -44.25 -17.79 13.52
N PRO A 486 -43.57 -17.45 14.65
CA PRO A 486 -44.18 -17.46 15.96
C PRO A 486 -45.17 -16.31 16.15
N ASP A 487 -46.14 -16.49 17.08
CA ASP A 487 -47.20 -15.52 17.35
C ASP A 487 -46.66 -14.17 17.80
N TRP A 488 -45.55 -14.12 18.53
CA TRP A 488 -44.94 -12.84 18.93
C TRP A 488 -44.53 -11.99 17.72
N LEU A 489 -44.16 -12.61 16.60
CA LEU A 489 -43.80 -11.92 15.38
C LEU A 489 -45.05 -11.57 14.55
N LEU A 490 -45.99 -12.51 14.40
CA LEU A 490 -47.20 -12.30 13.63
C LEU A 490 -48.12 -11.20 14.19
N TYR A 491 -48.12 -11.00 15.51
CA TYR A 491 -48.86 -9.93 16.16
C TYR A 491 -47.99 -8.76 16.64
N HIS A 492 -46.74 -8.68 16.19
CA HIS A 492 -45.80 -7.64 16.60
C HIS A 492 -46.32 -6.24 16.26
N PRO A 493 -46.22 -5.25 17.20
CA PRO A 493 -46.72 -3.90 16.98
C PRO A 493 -46.13 -3.17 15.77
N CYS A 494 -44.90 -3.50 15.40
CA CYS A 494 -44.18 -2.89 14.27
C CYS A 494 -44.23 -3.73 12.98
N LEU A 495 -45.04 -4.79 12.94
CA LEU A 495 -45.07 -5.69 11.78
C LEU A 495 -45.38 -4.92 10.48
N ASP A 496 -46.36 -4.01 10.50
CA ASP A 496 -46.73 -3.20 9.33
C ASP A 496 -45.62 -2.28 8.84
N LEU A 497 -44.71 -1.88 9.74
CA LEU A 497 -43.53 -1.09 9.39
C LEU A 497 -42.44 -1.95 8.72
N TRP A 498 -42.36 -3.22 9.09
CA TRP A 498 -41.35 -4.13 8.52
C TRP A 498 -41.69 -4.61 7.11
N VAL A 499 -42.98 -4.64 6.76
CA VAL A 499 -43.49 -5.23 5.52
C VAL A 499 -43.10 -4.45 4.25
N PRO A 500 -43.17 -3.11 4.18
CA PRO A 500 -43.05 -2.41 2.89
C PRO A 500 -41.62 -2.45 2.29
N ASP A 501 -40.61 -2.36 3.14
CA ASP A 501 -39.25 -2.08 2.64
C ASP A 501 -38.17 -3.05 3.15
N ALA A 502 -38.42 -3.84 4.16
CA ALA A 502 -37.35 -4.42 4.91
C ALA A 502 -37.49 -5.90 5.29
N LEU A 503 -38.70 -6.41 5.40
CA LEU A 503 -38.92 -7.76 5.82
C LEU A 503 -39.52 -8.62 4.71
N VAL A 504 -38.64 -9.24 3.96
CA VAL A 504 -39.02 -10.23 2.96
C VAL A 504 -38.77 -11.60 3.53
N PHE A 505 -39.81 -12.27 3.92
CA PHE A 505 -39.71 -13.67 4.31
C PHE A 505 -39.68 -14.52 3.05
N PRO A 506 -38.74 -15.49 2.96
CA PRO A 506 -38.74 -16.46 1.87
C PRO A 506 -40.03 -17.27 1.91
N GLN A 507 -40.66 -17.43 0.74
CA GLN A 507 -41.76 -18.37 0.61
C GLN A 507 -41.29 -19.80 0.81
N GLU A 508 -42.19 -20.66 1.26
CA GLU A 508 -41.98 -22.11 1.30
C GLU A 508 -41.48 -22.61 -0.06
N GLY A 509 -40.41 -23.37 -0.03
CA GLY A 509 -39.80 -23.92 -1.23
C GLY A 509 -38.50 -24.65 -0.93
N LYS A 510 -37.72 -24.81 -1.98
CA LYS A 510 -36.37 -25.41 -1.86
C LYS A 510 -35.35 -24.42 -2.45
N ASP A 511 -34.25 -24.28 -1.76
CA ASP A 511 -33.07 -23.55 -2.27
C ASP A 511 -32.41 -24.36 -3.42
N LYS A 512 -31.36 -23.77 -4.04
CA LYS A 512 -30.60 -24.43 -5.11
C LYS A 512 -29.95 -25.76 -4.70
N LYS A 513 -29.82 -26.04 -3.41
CA LYS A 513 -29.25 -27.26 -2.85
C LYS A 513 -30.35 -28.27 -2.46
N GLY A 514 -31.63 -27.92 -2.60
CA GLY A 514 -32.76 -28.75 -2.27
C GLY A 514 -33.16 -28.69 -0.78
N ASN A 515 -32.59 -27.78 0.01
CA ASN A 515 -33.01 -27.57 1.39
C ASN A 515 -34.33 -26.81 1.42
N ASN A 516 -35.20 -27.13 2.39
CA ASN A 516 -36.41 -26.36 2.60
C ASN A 516 -36.08 -24.94 3.02
N CYS A 517 -36.79 -23.96 2.46
CA CYS A 517 -36.69 -22.56 2.83
C CYS A 517 -38.07 -21.93 2.76
N GLY A 518 -38.23 -20.81 3.50
CA GLY A 518 -39.47 -20.06 3.55
C GLY A 518 -40.40 -20.48 4.70
N PHE A 519 -41.43 -19.67 4.91
CA PHE A 519 -42.36 -19.79 6.03
C PHE A 519 -43.72 -20.29 5.54
N THR A 520 -44.30 -21.23 6.28
CA THR A 520 -45.54 -21.92 5.92
C THR A 520 -46.80 -21.13 6.24
N ASN A 521 -46.72 -20.23 7.23
CA ASN A 521 -47.85 -19.43 7.75
C ASN A 521 -47.69 -17.94 7.53
N ALA A 522 -46.80 -17.51 6.61
CA ALA A 522 -46.59 -16.10 6.34
C ALA A 522 -47.89 -15.43 5.82
N PRO A 523 -48.30 -14.27 6.37
CA PRO A 523 -49.44 -13.54 5.87
C PRO A 523 -49.26 -13.10 4.40
N ALA A 524 -50.36 -12.99 3.66
CA ALA A 524 -50.33 -12.70 2.22
C ALA A 524 -49.64 -11.36 1.88
N ASN A 525 -49.65 -10.38 2.76
CA ASN A 525 -48.96 -9.11 2.59
C ASN A 525 -47.42 -9.24 2.72
N LEU A 526 -46.95 -10.18 3.53
CA LEU A 526 -45.50 -10.52 3.62
C LEU A 526 -45.02 -11.32 2.40
N ASP A 527 -45.91 -12.16 1.87
CA ASP A 527 -45.71 -13.00 0.70
C ASP A 527 -45.54 -12.20 -0.60
N TYR A 528 -46.24 -11.05 -0.74
CA TYR A 528 -46.26 -10.24 -1.94
C TYR A 528 -44.88 -9.72 -2.36
N TYR A 529 -44.12 -9.20 -1.42
CA TYR A 529 -42.82 -8.60 -1.70
C TYR A 529 -41.80 -9.66 -2.12
N TYR A 530 -41.84 -10.84 -1.52
CA TYR A 530 -40.97 -11.95 -1.90
C TYR A 530 -41.29 -12.46 -3.31
N LYS A 531 -42.59 -12.58 -3.67
CA LYS A 531 -43.03 -12.98 -5.03
C LYS A 531 -42.55 -12.02 -6.10
N GLU A 532 -42.64 -10.73 -5.87
CA GLU A 532 -42.30 -9.71 -6.86
C GLU A 532 -40.79 -9.57 -7.01
N TYR A 533 -40.03 -9.51 -5.93
CA TYR A 533 -38.61 -9.22 -5.97
C TYR A 533 -37.76 -10.47 -6.22
N VAL A 534 -37.96 -11.54 -5.47
CA VAL A 534 -37.13 -12.74 -5.54
C VAL A 534 -37.52 -13.64 -6.71
N ASN A 535 -38.80 -13.79 -6.99
CA ASN A 535 -39.24 -14.61 -8.11
C ASN A 535 -38.89 -14.00 -9.47
N LYS A 536 -38.88 -12.68 -9.62
CA LYS A 536 -38.48 -12.03 -10.88
C LYS A 536 -36.96 -12.07 -11.10
N LYS A 537 -36.19 -11.89 -10.07
CA LYS A 537 -34.74 -11.71 -10.20
C LYS A 537 -33.89 -12.95 -9.91
N TYR A 538 -34.35 -13.82 -9.03
CA TYR A 538 -33.55 -14.95 -8.53
C TYR A 538 -34.23 -16.31 -8.69
N ASN A 539 -35.41 -16.38 -9.28
CA ASN A 539 -36.04 -17.67 -9.53
C ASN A 539 -35.29 -18.40 -10.65
N PRO A 540 -34.62 -19.54 -10.37
CA PRO A 540 -33.90 -20.31 -11.38
C PRO A 540 -34.82 -20.95 -12.42
N ASN A 541 -36.15 -20.98 -12.17
CA ASN A 541 -37.15 -21.44 -13.09
C ASN A 541 -37.71 -20.36 -14.01
N ASN A 542 -37.33 -19.10 -13.81
CA ASN A 542 -37.73 -18.04 -14.67
C ASN A 542 -36.84 -18.00 -15.92
N LYS A 543 -37.27 -18.70 -16.98
CA LYS A 543 -36.53 -18.85 -18.23
C LYS A 543 -36.47 -17.56 -19.09
N ASN A 544 -36.88 -16.42 -18.55
CA ASN A 544 -36.97 -15.13 -19.26
C ASN A 544 -35.96 -14.08 -18.74
N ASN A 545 -34.81 -14.52 -18.21
CA ASN A 545 -33.63 -13.63 -17.98
C ASN A 545 -32.44 -14.17 -18.73
#